data_a894b6cbdbddaddf3ee42da2b088fd3f
#
_entry.id   a894b6cbdbddaddf3ee42da2b088fd3f
#
_cell.length_a   1.000
_cell.length_b   1.000
_cell.length_c   1.000
_cell.angle_alpha   90.00
_cell.angle_beta   90.00
_cell.angle_gamma   90.00
#
_symmetry.space_group_name_H-M   'P 1'
#
loop_
_entity.id
_entity.type
_entity.pdbx_description
1 polymer ?
#
loop_
_entity_poly.entity_id
_entity_poly.type
_entity_poly.pdbx_seq_one_letter_code
_entity_poly.pdbx_strand_id
1 'polypeptide(L)'
;MKSKKIVVTSKYIDQNGHVGEAGYLSIAIDALWEFNREIGTSQKFLQLSCAPVTFSSKIDYLKEVFEHEEIEFRIERLTPPEDKRKWIRKILLFKSSGELAVRILANGAWFDLNSRKITTPPNEIMEIFDKNFYDSEIK
;
A
#
# COMPACT_ATOMS: atom_id res chain seq x y z
N MET A 1 -1.40 7.21 -11.35
CA MET A 1 -0.92 5.84 -11.59
C MET A 1 -1.44 4.94 -10.50
N LYS A 2 -2.03 3.84 -10.88
CA LYS A 2 -2.73 2.94 -9.95
C LYS A 2 -2.05 1.57 -9.84
N SER A 3 -1.06 1.32 -10.68
CA SER A 3 -0.26 0.10 -10.65
C SER A 3 1.20 0.41 -10.98
N LYS A 4 2.07 -0.53 -10.68
CA LYS A 4 3.50 -0.36 -10.82
C LYS A 4 4.17 -1.71 -11.00
N LYS A 5 5.13 -1.80 -11.92
CA LYS A 5 5.94 -3.00 -12.11
C LYS A 5 7.20 -2.94 -11.28
N ILE A 6 7.57 -4.06 -10.67
CA ILE A 6 8.69 -4.17 -9.76
C ILE A 6 9.47 -5.43 -10.10
N VAL A 7 10.79 -5.32 -10.17
CA VAL A 7 11.67 -6.50 -10.27
C VAL A 7 12.11 -6.87 -8.86
N VAL A 8 11.88 -8.11 -8.48
CA VAL A 8 12.24 -8.62 -7.15
C VAL A 8 13.74 -8.77 -7.02
N THR A 9 14.33 -8.11 -6.04
CA THR A 9 15.77 -8.17 -5.75
C THR A 9 16.08 -9.15 -4.63
N SER A 10 17.35 -9.49 -4.45
CA SER A 10 17.82 -10.40 -3.40
C SER A 10 17.48 -9.93 -1.98
N LYS A 11 17.25 -8.64 -1.81
CA LYS A 11 16.86 -8.02 -0.53
C LYS A 11 15.66 -8.72 0.13
N TYR A 12 14.75 -9.27 -0.66
CA TYR A 12 13.51 -9.84 -0.18
C TYR A 12 13.52 -11.37 -0.11
N ILE A 13 14.62 -12.00 -0.51
CA ILE A 13 14.72 -13.46 -0.60
C ILE A 13 15.21 -14.03 0.73
N ASP A 14 14.52 -15.05 1.23
CA ASP A 14 14.92 -15.76 2.45
C ASP A 14 15.80 -16.99 2.14
N GLN A 15 16.15 -17.72 3.20
CA GLN A 15 17.00 -18.90 3.07
C GLN A 15 16.37 -20.06 2.28
N ASN A 16 15.06 -20.01 2.04
CA ASN A 16 14.35 -21.00 1.23
C ASN A 16 14.42 -20.71 -0.28
N GLY A 17 15.05 -19.61 -0.66
CA GLY A 17 15.27 -19.27 -2.06
C GLY A 17 14.11 -18.55 -2.75
N HIS A 18 13.12 -18.09 -2.00
CA HIS A 18 12.00 -17.31 -2.52
C HIS A 18 11.70 -16.12 -1.60
N VAL A 19 10.81 -15.25 -2.01
CA VAL A 19 10.39 -14.12 -1.17
C VAL A 19 9.84 -14.66 0.13
N GLY A 20 10.42 -14.24 1.25
CA GLY A 20 10.03 -14.69 2.56
C GLY A 20 8.74 -14.01 3.06
N GLU A 21 8.24 -14.51 4.18
CA GLU A 21 7.00 -13.99 4.78
C GLU A 21 7.04 -12.49 4.97
N ALA A 22 8.10 -11.95 5.57
CA ALA A 22 8.26 -10.50 5.75
C ALA A 22 8.58 -9.78 4.44
N GLY A 23 9.18 -10.46 3.47
CA GLY A 23 9.59 -9.89 2.19
C GLY A 23 8.41 -9.38 1.38
N TYR A 24 7.30 -10.09 1.36
CA TYR A 24 6.10 -9.65 0.64
C TYR A 24 5.56 -8.32 1.17
N LEU A 25 5.50 -8.18 2.48
CA LEU A 25 5.05 -6.93 3.09
C LEU A 25 6.04 -5.80 2.81
N SER A 26 7.34 -6.08 2.88
CA SER A 26 8.37 -5.09 2.58
C SER A 26 8.28 -4.60 1.13
N ILE A 27 8.12 -5.49 0.16
CA ILE A 27 7.92 -5.13 -1.24
C ILE A 27 6.71 -4.21 -1.39
N ALA A 28 5.59 -4.58 -0.78
CA ALA A 28 4.34 -3.82 -0.89
C ALA A 28 4.49 -2.43 -0.27
N ILE A 29 5.10 -2.31 0.88
CA ILE A 29 5.26 -1.02 1.56
C ILE A 29 6.29 -0.15 0.86
N ASP A 30 7.40 -0.70 0.41
CA ASP A 30 8.39 0.05 -0.38
C ASP A 30 7.74 0.62 -1.65
N ALA A 31 6.94 -0.18 -2.35
CA ALA A 31 6.22 0.25 -3.54
C ALA A 31 5.17 1.33 -3.21
N LEU A 32 4.47 1.19 -2.09
CA LEU A 32 3.49 2.16 -1.65
C LEU A 32 4.14 3.52 -1.36
N TRP A 33 5.27 3.55 -0.68
CA TRP A 33 5.99 4.79 -0.42
C TRP A 33 6.51 5.43 -1.70
N GLU A 34 7.02 4.64 -2.62
CA GLU A 34 7.45 5.14 -3.93
C GLU A 34 6.28 5.73 -4.71
N PHE A 35 5.14 5.04 -4.70
CA PHE A 35 3.91 5.52 -5.31
C PHE A 35 3.45 6.85 -4.69
N ASN A 36 3.48 6.96 -3.37
CA ASN A 36 3.12 8.20 -2.68
C ASN A 36 4.06 9.35 -3.04
N ARG A 37 5.34 9.08 -3.25
CA ARG A 37 6.28 10.10 -3.73
C ARG A 37 5.94 10.56 -5.14
N GLU A 38 5.62 9.61 -6.01
CA GLU A 38 5.29 9.90 -7.41
C GLU A 38 4.03 10.75 -7.57
N ILE A 39 3.00 10.48 -6.78
CA ILE A 39 1.74 11.23 -6.85
C ILE A 39 1.74 12.49 -5.99
N GLY A 40 2.79 12.72 -5.19
CA GLY A 40 2.96 13.91 -4.39
C GLY A 40 2.38 13.88 -2.98
N THR A 41 1.77 12.77 -2.57
CA THR A 41 1.19 12.68 -1.22
C THR A 41 2.23 12.67 -0.12
N SER A 42 3.40 12.07 -0.34
CA SER A 42 4.48 12.07 0.66
C SER A 42 4.89 13.48 1.07
N GLN A 43 4.98 14.38 0.11
CA GLN A 43 5.30 15.78 0.37
C GLN A 43 4.19 16.47 1.16
N LYS A 44 2.94 16.19 0.81
CA LYS A 44 1.78 16.75 1.51
C LYS A 44 1.69 16.27 2.95
N PHE A 45 2.01 15.01 3.21
CA PHE A 45 2.06 14.50 4.58
C PHE A 45 3.00 15.31 5.44
N LEU A 46 4.19 15.64 4.93
CA LEU A 46 5.16 16.46 5.65
C LEU A 46 4.70 17.90 5.80
N GLN A 47 4.22 18.51 4.72
CA GLN A 47 3.79 19.91 4.73
C GLN A 47 2.62 20.16 5.67
N LEU A 48 1.67 19.22 5.70
CA LEU A 48 0.44 19.36 6.47
C LEU A 48 0.50 18.63 7.82
N SER A 49 1.64 18.02 8.15
CA SER A 49 1.86 17.26 9.38
C SER A 49 0.77 16.24 9.65
N CYS A 50 0.32 15.57 8.59
CA CYS A 50 -0.73 14.56 8.65
C CYS A 50 -0.34 13.38 7.78
N ALA A 51 -0.37 12.18 8.34
CA ALA A 51 0.04 10.97 7.63
C ALA A 51 -0.83 9.78 8.04
N PRO A 52 -0.92 8.74 7.19
CA PRO A 52 -1.63 7.53 7.58
C PRO A 52 -0.81 6.70 8.55
N VAL A 53 -1.48 6.08 9.51
CA VAL A 53 -0.91 5.06 10.40
C VAL A 53 -1.71 3.79 10.24
N THR A 54 -1.04 2.65 10.27
CA THR A 54 -1.68 1.35 10.10
C THR A 54 -1.97 0.73 11.45
N PHE A 55 -3.19 0.23 11.64
CA PHE A 55 -3.58 -0.48 12.86
C PHE A 55 -3.45 -1.99 12.71
N SER A 56 -3.88 -2.53 11.57
CA SER A 56 -3.78 -3.96 11.32
C SER A 56 -3.66 -4.26 9.83
N SER A 57 -3.07 -5.41 9.53
CA SER A 57 -2.94 -5.92 8.17
C SER A 57 -3.23 -7.40 8.17
N LYS A 58 -4.02 -7.85 7.19
CA LYS A 58 -4.23 -9.26 6.92
C LYS A 58 -3.55 -9.58 5.60
N ILE A 59 -2.65 -10.56 5.61
CA ILE A 59 -1.87 -10.94 4.44
C ILE A 59 -2.24 -12.38 4.05
N ASP A 60 -2.63 -12.58 2.80
CA ASP A 60 -2.87 -13.89 2.23
C ASP A 60 -1.74 -14.19 1.24
N TYR A 61 -0.98 -15.24 1.52
CA TYR A 61 0.14 -15.71 0.69
C TYR A 61 -0.39 -16.80 -0.23
N LEU A 62 -0.46 -16.52 -1.53
CA LEU A 62 -1.16 -17.38 -2.49
C LEU A 62 -0.22 -18.08 -3.47
N LYS A 63 0.88 -17.45 -3.87
CA LYS A 63 1.86 -17.99 -4.81
C LYS A 63 3.27 -17.56 -4.43
N GLU A 64 4.23 -18.43 -4.68
CA GLU A 64 5.64 -18.12 -4.46
C GLU A 64 6.14 -17.12 -5.50
N VAL A 65 7.01 -16.23 -5.06
CA VAL A 65 7.71 -15.28 -5.92
C VAL A 65 9.21 -15.45 -5.69
N PHE A 66 9.98 -15.39 -6.77
CA PHE A 66 11.42 -15.63 -6.75
C PHE A 66 12.20 -14.38 -7.15
N GLU A 67 13.49 -14.39 -6.84
CA GLU A 67 14.39 -13.33 -7.24
C GLU A 67 14.35 -13.16 -8.77
N HIS A 68 14.45 -11.91 -9.21
CA HIS A 68 14.42 -11.50 -10.63
C HIS A 68 13.04 -11.58 -11.30
N GLU A 69 12.01 -12.10 -10.62
CA GLU A 69 10.66 -12.02 -11.19
C GLU A 69 10.21 -10.57 -11.29
N GLU A 70 9.51 -10.25 -12.38
CA GLU A 70 8.79 -9.01 -12.51
C GLU A 70 7.38 -9.22 -11.98
N ILE A 71 6.98 -8.40 -11.01
CA ILE A 71 5.64 -8.45 -10.43
C ILE A 71 4.96 -7.10 -10.62
N GLU A 72 3.64 -7.11 -10.57
CA GLU A 72 2.84 -5.89 -10.63
C GLU A 72 2.25 -5.59 -9.25
N PHE A 73 2.57 -4.42 -8.73
CA PHE A 73 1.93 -3.86 -7.55
C PHE A 73 0.69 -3.08 -8.00
N ARG A 74 -0.41 -3.34 -7.35
CA ARG A 74 -1.65 -2.60 -7.56
C ARG A 74 -2.25 -2.23 -6.21
N ILE A 75 -2.67 -0.97 -6.09
CA ILE A 75 -3.32 -0.50 -4.88
C ILE A 75 -4.77 -0.13 -5.19
N GLU A 76 -5.66 -0.55 -4.30
CA GLU A 76 -7.08 -0.24 -4.37
C GLU A 76 -7.53 0.36 -3.05
N ARG A 77 -8.29 1.43 -3.15
CA ARG A 77 -8.94 2.03 -2.00
C ARG A 77 -10.34 1.43 -1.88
N LEU A 78 -10.66 0.92 -0.72
CA LEU A 78 -12.01 0.46 -0.45
C LEU A 78 -12.90 1.64 -0.09
N THR A 79 -14.20 1.45 -0.19
CA THR A 79 -15.19 2.46 0.23
C THR A 79 -14.83 2.96 1.62
N PRO A 80 -14.65 4.27 1.78
CA PRO A 80 -14.23 4.83 3.08
C PRO A 80 -15.21 4.46 4.19
N PRO A 81 -14.72 4.17 5.40
CA PRO A 81 -15.58 4.02 6.56
C PRO A 81 -16.36 5.32 6.81
N GLU A 82 -17.49 5.24 7.52
CA GLU A 82 -18.24 6.42 7.91
C GLU A 82 -17.38 7.42 8.69
N ASP A 83 -16.49 6.92 9.55
CA ASP A 83 -15.53 7.75 10.25
C ASP A 83 -14.42 8.15 9.28
N LYS A 84 -14.43 9.41 8.83
CA LYS A 84 -13.49 9.94 7.85
C LYS A 84 -12.05 10.02 8.35
N ARG A 85 -11.82 9.81 9.63
CA ARG A 85 -10.47 9.72 10.18
C ARG A 85 -9.81 8.38 9.87
N LYS A 86 -10.57 7.40 9.38
CA LYS A 86 -10.13 6.03 9.12
C LYS A 86 -9.97 5.76 7.64
N TRP A 87 -9.13 4.78 7.32
CA TRP A 87 -8.95 4.32 5.94
C TRP A 87 -8.84 2.79 5.89
N ILE A 88 -9.20 2.24 4.74
CA ILE A 88 -9.02 0.83 4.41
C ILE A 88 -8.38 0.79 3.03
N ARG A 89 -7.35 -0.05 2.86
CA ARG A 89 -6.70 -0.23 1.55
C ARG A 89 -6.43 -1.69 1.28
N LYS A 90 -6.36 -2.02 0.00
CA LYS A 90 -5.98 -3.35 -0.46
C LYS A 90 -4.80 -3.21 -1.41
N ILE A 91 -3.75 -4.00 -1.16
CA ILE A 91 -2.60 -4.09 -2.05
C ILE A 91 -2.59 -5.50 -2.63
N LEU A 92 -2.41 -5.58 -3.93
CA LEU A 92 -2.33 -6.83 -4.68
C LEU A 92 -0.98 -6.89 -5.37
N LEU A 93 -0.30 -8.03 -5.26
CA LEU A 93 0.93 -8.31 -5.97
C LEU A 93 0.65 -9.44 -6.96
N PHE A 94 0.80 -9.17 -8.24
CA PHE A 94 0.58 -10.14 -9.32
C PHE A 94 1.90 -10.60 -9.89
N LYS A 95 1.99 -11.89 -10.20
CA LYS A 95 3.11 -12.44 -10.97
C LYS A 95 3.00 -12.02 -12.44
N SER A 96 4.08 -12.14 -13.19
CA SER A 96 4.06 -11.87 -14.62
C SER A 96 3.10 -12.77 -15.40
N SER A 97 2.77 -13.93 -14.85
CA SER A 97 1.75 -14.83 -15.39
C SER A 97 0.32 -14.29 -15.28
N GLY A 98 0.13 -13.24 -14.49
CA GLY A 98 -1.20 -12.72 -14.15
C GLY A 98 -1.81 -13.31 -12.89
N GLU A 99 -1.14 -14.31 -12.29
CA GLU A 99 -1.63 -14.91 -11.05
C GLU A 99 -1.42 -13.98 -9.86
N LEU A 100 -2.42 -13.92 -8.98
CA LEU A 100 -2.29 -13.17 -7.73
C LEU A 100 -1.37 -13.92 -6.77
N ALA A 101 -0.27 -13.29 -6.40
CA ALA A 101 0.70 -13.87 -5.47
C ALA A 101 0.38 -13.55 -4.02
N VAL A 102 -0.02 -12.30 -3.74
CA VAL A 102 -0.29 -11.84 -2.37
C VAL A 102 -1.42 -10.81 -2.39
N ARG A 103 -2.26 -10.90 -1.39
CA ARG A 103 -3.28 -9.89 -1.10
C ARG A 103 -3.08 -9.37 0.31
N ILE A 104 -2.98 -8.04 0.46
CA ILE A 104 -2.80 -7.39 1.76
C ILE A 104 -3.96 -6.43 1.98
N LEU A 105 -4.78 -6.75 2.97
CA LEU A 105 -5.88 -5.88 3.40
C LEU A 105 -5.47 -5.23 4.71
N ALA A 106 -5.42 -3.90 4.71
CA ALA A 106 -4.99 -3.13 5.86
C ALA A 106 -6.00 -2.04 6.21
N ASN A 107 -6.02 -1.69 7.47
CA ASN A 107 -6.79 -0.56 7.94
C ASN A 107 -5.98 0.28 8.91
N GLY A 108 -6.37 1.52 9.06
CA GLY A 108 -5.71 2.44 9.95
C GLY A 108 -6.46 3.75 10.04
N ALA A 109 -5.75 4.79 10.40
CA ALA A 109 -6.32 6.11 10.55
C ALA A 109 -5.36 7.19 10.06
N TRP A 110 -5.89 8.38 9.88
CA TRP A 110 -5.11 9.58 9.63
C TRP A 110 -4.63 10.14 10.97
N PHE A 111 -3.42 10.58 11.01
CA PHE A 111 -2.72 10.93 12.24
C PHE A 111 -2.11 12.32 12.13
N ASP A 112 -2.42 13.16 13.11
CA ASP A 112 -1.77 14.48 13.22
C ASP A 112 -0.39 14.26 13.86
N LEU A 113 0.66 14.60 13.12
CA LEU A 113 2.03 14.36 13.55
C LEU A 113 2.47 15.30 14.69
N ASN A 114 1.79 16.41 14.89
CA ASN A 114 2.10 17.35 15.96
C ASN A 114 1.43 16.93 17.27
N SER A 115 0.12 16.72 17.24
CA SER A 115 -0.64 16.33 18.43
C SER A 115 -0.53 14.86 18.77
N ARG A 116 -0.07 14.03 17.81
CA ARG A 116 0.03 12.58 17.92
C ARG A 116 -1.32 11.91 18.18
N LYS A 117 -2.36 12.43 17.54
CA LYS A 117 -3.73 11.95 17.65
C LYS A 117 -4.34 11.69 16.27
N ILE A 118 -5.35 10.83 16.24
CA ILE A 118 -6.15 10.57 15.05
C ILE A 118 -6.86 11.86 14.65
N THR A 119 -6.91 12.15 13.36
CA THR A 119 -7.49 13.37 12.82
C THR A 119 -8.19 13.10 11.49
N THR A 120 -9.05 14.01 11.07
CA THR A 120 -9.60 14.01 9.72
C THR A 120 -8.53 14.51 8.75
N PRO A 121 -8.27 13.80 7.65
CA PRO A 121 -7.25 14.21 6.69
C PRO A 121 -7.65 15.51 5.97
N PRO A 122 -6.66 16.37 5.64
CA PRO A 122 -6.92 17.56 4.82
C PRO A 122 -7.46 17.19 3.44
N ASN A 123 -8.35 18.03 2.91
CA ASN A 123 -8.92 17.84 1.58
C ASN A 123 -7.85 17.73 0.48
N GLU A 124 -6.76 18.47 0.59
CA GLU A 124 -5.65 18.44 -0.37
C GLU A 124 -5.08 17.04 -0.56
N ILE A 125 -4.96 16.29 0.52
CA ILE A 125 -4.48 14.90 0.49
C ILE A 125 -5.53 14.01 -0.18
N MET A 126 -6.78 14.16 0.22
CA MET A 126 -7.87 13.33 -0.30
C MET A 126 -8.11 13.55 -1.79
N GLU A 127 -7.95 14.77 -2.27
CA GLU A 127 -8.06 15.06 -3.70
C GLU A 127 -7.02 14.32 -4.53
N ILE A 128 -5.79 14.21 -4.03
CA ILE A 128 -4.73 13.48 -4.73
C ILE A 128 -5.08 11.98 -4.77
N PHE A 129 -5.54 11.43 -3.66
CA PHE A 129 -5.95 10.02 -3.61
C PHE A 129 -7.13 9.74 -4.53
N ASP A 130 -8.12 10.63 -4.57
CA ASP A 130 -9.30 10.45 -5.42
C ASP A 130 -8.93 10.36 -6.90
N LYS A 131 -7.87 11.04 -7.31
CA LYS A 131 -7.40 11.03 -8.70
C LYS A 131 -6.56 9.81 -9.04
N ASN A 132 -5.92 9.17 -8.06
CA ASN A 132 -4.83 8.22 -8.30
C ASN A 132 -5.10 6.80 -7.84
N PHE A 133 -6.13 6.54 -7.04
CA PHE A 133 -6.43 5.20 -6.57
C PHE A 133 -7.65 4.62 -7.29
N TYR A 134 -7.61 3.31 -7.50
CA TYR A 134 -8.81 2.56 -7.88
C TYR A 134 -9.74 2.47 -6.69
N ASP A 135 -11.02 2.60 -6.93
CA ASP A 135 -12.01 2.22 -5.95
C ASP A 135 -12.33 0.74 -6.14
N SER A 136 -12.21 -0.02 -5.07
CA SER A 136 -12.53 -1.43 -5.10
C SER A 136 -14.03 -1.64 -4.96
N GLU A 137 -14.58 -2.53 -5.79
CA GLU A 137 -15.98 -2.94 -5.67
C GLU A 137 -16.16 -4.02 -4.60
N ILE A 138 -15.07 -4.57 -4.09
CA ILE A 138 -15.11 -5.59 -3.04
C ILE A 138 -15.38 -4.93 -1.71
N LYS A 139 -16.46 -5.30 -1.12
CA LYS A 139 -16.89 -4.78 0.19
C LYS A 139 -16.48 -5.71 1.30
#